data_f0c05c8fef9370f3de4f09b0c5072656
#
_entry.id   f0c05c8fef9370f3de4f09b0c5072656
#
_cell.length_a   1.000
_cell.length_b   1.000
_cell.length_c   1.000
_cell.angle_alpha   90.00
_cell.angle_beta   90.00
_cell.angle_gamma   90.00
#
_symmetry.space_group_name_H-M   'P 1'
#
loop_
_entity.id
_entity.type
_entity.pdbx_description
1 polymer ?
#
loop_
_entity_poly.entity_id
_entity_poly.type
_entity_poly.pdbx_seq_one_letter_code
_entity_poly.pdbx_strand_id
1 'polypeptide(L)'
;MTQWDRRYRVLVHSRAGGRALDVSQLRCRFEIYKNLDEEPNYSVVTIYNLSGASEKSILENGASVTVEAGYENAAFGLIFSGEIIQWARGREDGTDKYLRLVCQDGDHLLTSAFVATTLARGATQEDVVSACLSGASAGQLELAPGSLPRAKTLFGMNRDYLHQAAVTAGGKLYVENGVANIVSASFASAALCADLRPDTGLIGTPEQTDYGVSAKCLLNPCLKLNARVRIDSEYVVPQEARRGTELSALPTDGVYRISRINYRGDTRGEEWYCEIEAENAAATESRDDETGDKIHCALPGVIEAFDENEQTVSVRLAVREKVRDETGDGYTEKEIPVLQNVPVYFPRAGGWSLLFPIKKGDECLVVFCDRCIDGWWQSGGVQSQAESRSHDYSDGVALLGPWSQPRKIKAKWPKNGARLTKDSGGCYIEVGSGTVTIAGDCVITGSLTAGKGGGEGKPGSEHKFYGDVFTAQTKETKLQSETGVEIETAAFKINDKEFQDHAHAGANAPVEKWY
;
A
#
# COMPACT_ATOMS: atom_id res chain seq x y z
N MET A 1 -29.51 4.72 -40.24
CA MET A 1 -29.60 3.25 -40.37
C MET A 1 -30.89 2.80 -39.69
N THR A 2 -31.74 2.08 -40.39
CA THR A 2 -32.98 1.54 -39.82
C THR A 2 -32.65 0.42 -38.87
N GLN A 3 -32.92 0.62 -37.58
CA GLN A 3 -32.71 -0.40 -36.51
C GLN A 3 -33.94 -1.31 -36.45
N TRP A 4 -33.97 -2.31 -37.34
CA TRP A 4 -35.04 -3.29 -37.42
C TRP A 4 -34.51 -4.69 -37.02
N ASP A 5 -35.40 -5.59 -36.62
CA ASP A 5 -35.14 -6.97 -36.22
C ASP A 5 -34.12 -7.12 -35.09
N ARG A 6 -34.64 -7.27 -33.88
CA ARG A 6 -33.84 -7.46 -32.67
C ARG A 6 -32.98 -8.72 -32.77
N ARG A 7 -31.70 -8.56 -32.51
CA ARG A 7 -30.75 -9.64 -32.40
C ARG A 7 -30.22 -9.72 -30.98
N TYR A 8 -30.21 -10.91 -30.43
CA TYR A 8 -29.74 -11.13 -29.07
C TYR A 8 -29.14 -12.51 -28.91
N ARG A 9 -28.27 -12.66 -27.88
CA ARG A 9 -27.71 -13.90 -27.46
C ARG A 9 -27.49 -13.85 -25.95
N VAL A 10 -28.02 -14.87 -25.24
CA VAL A 10 -27.90 -15.00 -23.79
C VAL A 10 -27.28 -16.35 -23.50
N LEU A 11 -26.09 -16.33 -22.88
CA LEU A 11 -25.30 -17.49 -22.57
C LEU A 11 -25.09 -17.60 -21.06
N VAL A 12 -25.28 -18.80 -20.51
CA VAL A 12 -24.94 -19.12 -19.12
C VAL A 12 -23.72 -20.03 -19.10
N HIS A 13 -22.64 -19.58 -18.49
CA HIS A 13 -21.38 -20.31 -18.40
C HIS A 13 -21.35 -21.16 -17.14
N SER A 14 -20.68 -22.32 -17.20
CA SER A 14 -20.58 -23.25 -16.08
C SER A 14 -19.23 -23.11 -15.37
N ARG A 15 -19.22 -23.26 -14.03
CA ARG A 15 -17.99 -23.35 -13.21
C ARG A 15 -17.11 -24.54 -13.58
N ALA A 16 -17.72 -25.63 -14.04
CA ALA A 16 -16.99 -26.81 -14.48
C ALA A 16 -16.27 -26.64 -15.83
N GLY A 17 -16.43 -25.48 -16.46
CA GLY A 17 -15.96 -25.23 -17.83
C GLY A 17 -16.85 -25.90 -18.86
N GLY A 18 -16.40 -25.90 -20.11
CA GLY A 18 -17.11 -26.51 -21.24
C GLY A 18 -17.95 -25.50 -22.04
N ARG A 19 -18.92 -26.01 -22.81
CA ARG A 19 -19.77 -25.18 -23.68
C ARG A 19 -20.83 -24.47 -22.84
N ALA A 20 -20.94 -23.15 -23.04
CA ALA A 20 -22.00 -22.36 -22.41
C ALA A 20 -23.40 -22.83 -22.85
N LEU A 21 -24.36 -22.77 -21.94
CA LEU A 21 -25.76 -23.01 -22.23
C LEU A 21 -26.36 -21.80 -22.95
N ASP A 22 -26.74 -21.98 -24.21
CA ASP A 22 -27.42 -20.91 -24.98
C ASP A 22 -28.94 -20.98 -24.70
N VAL A 23 -29.47 -19.91 -24.08
CA VAL A 23 -30.89 -19.77 -23.73
C VAL A 23 -31.60 -18.74 -24.61
N SER A 24 -30.96 -18.27 -25.68
CA SER A 24 -31.48 -17.21 -26.57
C SER A 24 -32.81 -17.55 -27.24
N GLN A 25 -33.14 -18.84 -27.39
CA GLN A 25 -34.42 -19.29 -27.96
C GLN A 25 -35.63 -19.02 -27.04
N LEU A 26 -35.37 -18.87 -25.73
CA LEU A 26 -36.42 -18.62 -24.75
C LEU A 26 -36.69 -17.12 -24.65
N ARG A 27 -37.82 -16.76 -24.01
CA ARG A 27 -38.02 -15.39 -23.60
C ARG A 27 -37.00 -15.05 -22.50
N CYS A 28 -36.22 -14.03 -22.74
CA CYS A 28 -35.29 -13.48 -21.77
C CYS A 28 -35.60 -11.99 -21.56
N ARG A 29 -35.68 -11.59 -20.29
CA ARG A 29 -35.74 -10.19 -19.90
C ARG A 29 -34.45 -9.84 -19.18
N PHE A 30 -33.86 -8.69 -19.53
CA PHE A 30 -32.64 -8.22 -18.87
C PHE A 30 -32.74 -6.74 -18.53
N GLU A 31 -32.17 -6.40 -17.39
CA GLU A 31 -31.94 -5.07 -16.92
C GLU A 31 -30.49 -4.98 -16.44
N ILE A 32 -29.69 -4.13 -17.09
CA ILE A 32 -28.23 -4.08 -16.92
C ILE A 32 -27.84 -2.65 -16.54
N TYR A 33 -27.31 -2.49 -15.35
CA TYR A 33 -26.84 -1.21 -14.82
C TYR A 33 -25.33 -1.15 -14.86
N LYS A 34 -24.81 -0.13 -15.53
CA LYS A 34 -23.37 0.15 -15.62
C LYS A 34 -23.09 1.57 -15.17
N ASN A 35 -22.00 1.77 -14.45
CA ASN A 35 -21.57 3.07 -13.97
C ASN A 35 -20.03 3.19 -13.96
N LEU A 36 -19.53 4.44 -13.87
CA LEU A 36 -18.10 4.74 -13.69
C LEU A 36 -17.69 4.77 -12.21
N ASP A 37 -18.59 4.42 -11.31
CA ASP A 37 -18.29 4.33 -9.89
C ASP A 37 -17.54 3.01 -9.60
N GLU A 38 -16.91 2.91 -8.45
CA GLU A 38 -16.10 1.74 -8.06
C GLU A 38 -16.94 0.54 -7.58
N GLU A 39 -18.25 0.63 -7.77
CA GLU A 39 -19.17 -0.45 -7.47
C GLU A 39 -19.27 -1.43 -8.65
N PRO A 40 -19.40 -2.74 -8.39
CA PRO A 40 -19.62 -3.72 -9.45
C PRO A 40 -20.88 -3.38 -10.27
N ASN A 41 -20.75 -3.33 -11.59
CA ASN A 41 -21.91 -3.26 -12.46
C ASN A 41 -22.80 -4.48 -12.23
N TYR A 42 -24.10 -4.30 -12.17
CA TYR A 42 -24.99 -5.41 -11.94
C TYR A 42 -26.03 -5.60 -13.03
N SER A 43 -26.52 -6.83 -13.18
CA SER A 43 -27.57 -7.19 -14.10
C SER A 43 -28.57 -8.13 -13.47
N VAL A 44 -29.82 -7.95 -13.84
CA VAL A 44 -30.89 -8.92 -13.56
C VAL A 44 -31.33 -9.53 -14.88
N VAL A 45 -31.05 -10.83 -15.04
CA VAL A 45 -31.48 -11.61 -16.21
C VAL A 45 -32.55 -12.60 -15.80
N THR A 46 -33.73 -12.49 -16.41
CA THR A 46 -34.86 -13.39 -16.16
C THR A 46 -35.09 -14.26 -17.39
N ILE A 47 -35.02 -15.57 -17.20
CA ILE A 47 -35.19 -16.56 -18.27
C ILE A 47 -36.48 -17.31 -18.00
N TYR A 48 -37.36 -17.34 -19.02
CA TYR A 48 -38.68 -17.96 -18.89
C TYR A 48 -38.70 -19.37 -19.45
N ASN A 49 -39.47 -20.22 -18.82
CA ASN A 49 -39.82 -21.58 -19.29
C ASN A 49 -38.62 -22.47 -19.60
N LEU A 50 -37.56 -22.38 -18.78
CA LEU A 50 -36.44 -23.34 -18.84
C LEU A 50 -36.91 -24.78 -18.64
N SER A 51 -36.27 -25.74 -19.34
CA SER A 51 -36.43 -27.15 -19.05
C SER A 51 -35.90 -27.46 -17.65
N GLY A 52 -36.49 -28.43 -16.94
CA GLY A 52 -36.05 -28.82 -15.59
C GLY A 52 -34.55 -29.25 -15.57
N ALA A 53 -34.04 -29.83 -16.65
CA ALA A 53 -32.63 -30.20 -16.76
C ALA A 53 -31.72 -28.98 -16.91
N SER A 54 -32.11 -28.01 -17.74
CA SER A 54 -31.36 -26.75 -17.91
C SER A 54 -31.39 -25.91 -16.65
N GLU A 55 -32.56 -25.78 -16.00
CA GLU A 55 -32.70 -25.08 -14.74
C GLU A 55 -31.77 -25.68 -13.66
N LYS A 56 -31.83 -27.00 -13.49
CA LYS A 56 -30.97 -27.72 -12.53
C LYS A 56 -29.49 -27.48 -12.82
N SER A 57 -29.09 -27.56 -14.10
CA SER A 57 -27.70 -27.31 -14.50
C SER A 57 -27.21 -25.90 -14.16
N ILE A 58 -28.06 -24.88 -14.34
CA ILE A 58 -27.74 -23.49 -13.98
C ILE A 58 -27.63 -23.36 -12.47
N LEU A 59 -28.58 -23.92 -11.70
CA LEU A 59 -28.58 -23.80 -10.23
C LEU A 59 -27.38 -24.48 -9.57
N GLU A 60 -26.94 -25.62 -10.11
CA GLU A 60 -25.82 -26.39 -9.56
C GLU A 60 -24.45 -25.87 -10.01
N ASN A 61 -24.34 -25.43 -11.27
CA ASN A 61 -23.05 -25.19 -11.92
C ASN A 61 -22.93 -23.83 -12.59
N GLY A 62 -23.95 -22.99 -12.60
CA GLY A 62 -23.89 -21.66 -13.21
C GLY A 62 -22.82 -20.77 -12.56
N ALA A 63 -21.94 -20.19 -13.39
CA ALA A 63 -20.87 -19.31 -12.93
C ALA A 63 -21.10 -17.85 -13.36
N SER A 64 -21.39 -17.62 -14.63
CA SER A 64 -21.54 -16.27 -15.19
C SER A 64 -22.56 -16.25 -16.32
N VAL A 65 -23.02 -15.04 -16.64
CA VAL A 65 -23.95 -14.77 -17.74
C VAL A 65 -23.31 -13.78 -18.69
N THR A 66 -23.45 -14.06 -19.99
CA THR A 66 -23.08 -13.13 -21.06
C THR A 66 -24.33 -12.74 -21.83
N VAL A 67 -24.55 -11.44 -22.04
CA VAL A 67 -25.65 -10.88 -22.83
C VAL A 67 -25.09 -10.08 -23.98
N GLU A 68 -25.42 -10.50 -25.20
CA GLU A 68 -25.17 -9.77 -26.43
C GLU A 68 -26.53 -9.30 -26.98
N ALA A 69 -26.63 -8.06 -27.39
CA ALA A 69 -27.87 -7.50 -27.93
C ALA A 69 -27.60 -6.43 -28.99
N GLY A 70 -28.62 -6.13 -29.75
CA GLY A 70 -28.57 -5.16 -30.84
C GLY A 70 -29.63 -5.44 -31.90
N TYR A 71 -29.27 -5.24 -33.17
CA TYR A 71 -30.16 -5.40 -34.33
C TYR A 71 -29.46 -6.18 -35.46
N GLU A 72 -30.24 -6.87 -36.28
CA GLU A 72 -29.68 -7.72 -37.35
C GLU A 72 -28.93 -6.91 -38.40
N ASN A 73 -29.46 -5.73 -38.75
CA ASN A 73 -28.89 -4.86 -39.79
C ASN A 73 -28.17 -3.62 -39.25
N ALA A 74 -27.81 -3.62 -37.96
CA ALA A 74 -27.11 -2.53 -37.28
C ALA A 74 -26.09 -3.07 -36.27
N ALA A 75 -25.74 -2.29 -35.25
CA ALA A 75 -24.82 -2.70 -34.23
C ALA A 75 -25.37 -3.90 -33.41
N PHE A 76 -24.57 -4.93 -33.29
CA PHE A 76 -24.78 -6.09 -32.40
C PHE A 76 -23.50 -6.38 -31.62
N GLY A 77 -23.60 -6.61 -30.32
CA GLY A 77 -22.42 -6.89 -29.52
C GLY A 77 -22.70 -7.14 -28.05
N LEU A 78 -21.61 -7.36 -27.31
CA LEU A 78 -21.62 -7.60 -25.89
C LEU A 78 -22.09 -6.34 -25.14
N ILE A 79 -23.15 -6.51 -24.34
CA ILE A 79 -23.64 -5.46 -23.44
C ILE A 79 -23.41 -5.80 -21.96
N PHE A 80 -23.22 -7.08 -21.61
CA PHE A 80 -22.92 -7.49 -20.24
C PHE A 80 -22.21 -8.83 -20.20
N SER A 81 -21.22 -8.96 -19.30
CA SER A 81 -20.64 -10.23 -18.87
C SER A 81 -20.35 -10.12 -17.38
N GLY A 82 -20.92 -11.02 -16.57
CA GLY A 82 -20.74 -10.97 -15.13
C GLY A 82 -21.05 -12.29 -14.44
N GLU A 83 -20.63 -12.40 -13.16
CA GLU A 83 -20.76 -13.58 -12.32
C GLU A 83 -22.16 -13.65 -11.68
N ILE A 84 -22.70 -14.86 -11.55
CA ILE A 84 -23.99 -15.09 -10.90
C ILE A 84 -23.76 -15.06 -9.39
N ILE A 85 -24.31 -14.06 -8.71
CA ILE A 85 -24.21 -13.90 -7.25
C ILE A 85 -25.46 -14.41 -6.53
N GLN A 86 -26.62 -14.34 -7.18
CA GLN A 86 -27.88 -14.77 -6.60
C GLN A 86 -28.85 -15.27 -7.68
N TRP A 87 -29.74 -16.16 -7.31
CA TRP A 87 -30.84 -16.59 -8.16
C TRP A 87 -32.14 -16.68 -7.39
N ALA A 88 -33.24 -16.51 -8.12
CA ALA A 88 -34.60 -16.71 -7.61
C ALA A 88 -35.45 -17.39 -8.70
N ARG A 89 -36.41 -18.20 -8.30
CA ARG A 89 -37.34 -18.85 -9.21
C ARG A 89 -38.77 -18.62 -8.79
N GLY A 90 -39.65 -18.54 -9.75
CA GLY A 90 -41.07 -18.30 -9.49
C GLY A 90 -41.96 -18.55 -10.70
N ARG A 91 -43.16 -18.05 -10.61
CA ARG A 91 -44.13 -18.05 -11.72
C ARG A 91 -44.66 -16.64 -11.91
N GLU A 92 -44.80 -16.24 -13.15
CA GLU A 92 -45.48 -15.02 -13.56
C GLU A 92 -46.84 -15.41 -14.14
N ASP A 93 -47.89 -14.69 -13.80
CA ASP A 93 -49.27 -14.88 -14.25
C ASP A 93 -49.82 -16.32 -14.11
N GLY A 94 -49.30 -17.07 -13.15
CA GLY A 94 -49.76 -18.42 -12.82
C GLY A 94 -49.27 -19.54 -13.72
N THR A 95 -48.81 -19.26 -14.93
CA THR A 95 -48.39 -20.24 -15.97
C THR A 95 -46.91 -20.22 -16.28
N ASP A 96 -46.36 -19.08 -16.55
CA ASP A 96 -44.97 -18.97 -16.97
C ASP A 96 -43.97 -19.09 -15.81
N LYS A 97 -43.15 -20.13 -15.85
CA LYS A 97 -42.06 -20.28 -14.89
C LYS A 97 -40.88 -19.36 -15.29
N TYR A 98 -40.24 -18.76 -14.29
CA TYR A 98 -39.04 -18.00 -14.51
C TYR A 98 -37.92 -18.39 -13.57
N LEU A 99 -36.69 -18.28 -14.07
CA LEU A 99 -35.45 -18.24 -13.32
C LEU A 99 -34.86 -16.84 -13.45
N ARG A 100 -34.73 -16.11 -12.34
CA ARG A 100 -34.09 -14.80 -12.26
C ARG A 100 -32.68 -15.00 -11.74
N LEU A 101 -31.71 -14.48 -12.48
CA LEU A 101 -30.30 -14.45 -12.13
C LEU A 101 -29.88 -13.02 -11.84
N VAL A 102 -29.30 -12.77 -10.68
CA VAL A 102 -28.65 -11.50 -10.34
C VAL A 102 -27.18 -11.70 -10.54
N CYS A 103 -26.57 -10.88 -11.37
CA CYS A 103 -25.18 -11.01 -11.78
C CYS A 103 -24.43 -9.70 -11.50
N GLN A 104 -23.15 -9.81 -11.14
CA GLN A 104 -22.25 -8.69 -10.97
C GLN A 104 -21.04 -8.84 -11.88
N ASP A 105 -20.58 -7.72 -12.43
CA ASP A 105 -19.40 -7.64 -13.26
C ASP A 105 -18.19 -7.29 -12.39
N GLY A 106 -17.14 -8.13 -12.43
CA GLY A 106 -15.96 -7.93 -11.60
C GLY A 106 -16.16 -8.22 -10.12
N ASP A 107 -17.19 -9.00 -9.74
CA ASP A 107 -17.51 -9.31 -8.33
C ASP A 107 -16.28 -9.85 -7.60
N HIS A 108 -15.62 -10.87 -8.14
CA HIS A 108 -14.43 -11.44 -7.51
C HIS A 108 -13.32 -10.39 -7.31
N LEU A 109 -13.03 -9.57 -8.31
CA LEU A 109 -11.96 -8.56 -8.25
C LEU A 109 -12.23 -7.51 -7.17
N LEU A 110 -13.47 -7.03 -7.09
CA LEU A 110 -13.85 -5.90 -6.24
C LEU A 110 -14.27 -6.30 -4.82
N THR A 111 -14.71 -7.55 -4.61
CA THR A 111 -15.28 -7.98 -3.32
C THR A 111 -14.46 -9.01 -2.57
N SER A 112 -13.69 -9.86 -3.23
CA SER A 112 -13.00 -10.99 -2.59
C SER A 112 -11.54 -11.19 -2.96
N ALA A 113 -11.05 -10.61 -4.06
CA ALA A 113 -9.65 -10.75 -4.46
C ALA A 113 -8.69 -10.09 -3.47
N PHE A 114 -7.64 -10.83 -3.10
CA PHE A 114 -6.66 -10.42 -2.12
C PHE A 114 -5.24 -10.57 -2.65
N VAL A 115 -4.42 -9.51 -2.53
CA VAL A 115 -3.01 -9.51 -2.89
C VAL A 115 -2.12 -9.62 -1.67
N ALA A 116 -1.05 -10.40 -1.77
CA ALA A 116 -0.02 -10.54 -0.75
C ALA A 116 1.34 -10.69 -1.43
N THR A 117 1.99 -9.58 -1.75
CA THR A 117 3.27 -9.57 -2.45
C THR A 117 4.07 -8.30 -2.13
N THR A 118 5.38 -8.34 -2.36
CA THR A 118 6.24 -7.16 -2.30
C THR A 118 6.87 -6.92 -3.67
N LEU A 119 6.61 -5.77 -4.24
CA LEU A 119 7.22 -5.31 -5.48
C LEU A 119 8.58 -4.68 -5.17
N ALA A 120 9.58 -4.98 -6.00
CA ALA A 120 10.92 -4.44 -5.84
C ALA A 120 10.98 -2.94 -6.14
N ARG A 121 12.00 -2.26 -5.61
CA ARG A 121 12.38 -0.89 -6.02
C ARG A 121 12.50 -0.81 -7.54
N GLY A 122 11.95 0.23 -8.13
CA GLY A 122 11.93 0.44 -9.57
C GLY A 122 10.71 -0.12 -10.29
N ALA A 123 9.82 -0.84 -9.59
CA ALA A 123 8.51 -1.23 -10.14
C ALA A 123 7.68 0.00 -10.53
N THR A 124 6.78 -0.15 -11.46
CA THR A 124 5.89 0.91 -11.97
C THR A 124 4.49 0.79 -11.39
N GLN A 125 3.64 1.81 -11.60
CA GLN A 125 2.22 1.71 -11.26
C GLN A 125 1.51 0.60 -12.07
N GLU A 126 1.99 0.31 -13.28
CA GLU A 126 1.49 -0.79 -14.10
C GLU A 126 1.78 -2.16 -13.46
N ASP A 127 2.96 -2.32 -12.83
CA ASP A 127 3.30 -3.52 -12.08
C ASP A 127 2.39 -3.70 -10.85
N VAL A 128 2.05 -2.60 -10.15
CA VAL A 128 1.10 -2.60 -9.03
C VAL A 128 -0.28 -3.06 -9.49
N VAL A 129 -0.81 -2.45 -10.54
CA VAL A 129 -2.11 -2.81 -11.11
C VAL A 129 -2.11 -4.26 -11.58
N SER A 130 -1.07 -4.69 -12.31
CA SER A 130 -0.94 -6.06 -12.80
C SER A 130 -0.94 -7.10 -11.68
N ALA A 131 -0.28 -6.80 -10.55
CA ALA A 131 -0.28 -7.67 -9.37
C ALA A 131 -1.68 -7.79 -8.72
N CYS A 132 -2.56 -6.81 -8.93
CA CYS A 132 -3.89 -6.75 -8.32
C CYS A 132 -5.03 -7.22 -9.24
N LEU A 133 -4.78 -7.53 -10.51
CA LEU A 133 -5.86 -7.90 -11.45
C LEU A 133 -6.54 -9.24 -11.13
N SER A 134 -5.86 -10.19 -10.46
CA SER A 134 -6.44 -11.47 -9.99
C SER A 134 -7.27 -12.22 -11.05
N GLY A 135 -6.77 -12.28 -12.29
CA GLY A 135 -7.44 -12.94 -13.42
C GLY A 135 -8.37 -12.06 -14.25
N ALA A 136 -8.67 -10.83 -13.81
CA ALA A 136 -9.31 -9.82 -14.66
C ALA A 136 -8.34 -9.33 -15.75
N SER A 137 -8.89 -8.85 -16.85
CA SER A 137 -8.09 -8.26 -17.92
C SER A 137 -7.84 -6.78 -17.66
N ALA A 138 -6.66 -6.29 -18.04
CA ALA A 138 -6.39 -4.86 -18.09
C ALA A 138 -7.03 -4.24 -19.35
N GLY A 139 -7.73 -3.13 -19.16
CA GLY A 139 -8.28 -2.31 -20.23
C GLY A 139 -7.46 -1.04 -20.45
N GLN A 140 -8.13 0.10 -20.44
CA GLN A 140 -7.49 1.40 -20.51
C GLN A 140 -6.87 1.72 -19.14
N LEU A 141 -5.55 1.91 -19.09
CA LEU A 141 -4.81 2.24 -17.88
C LEU A 141 -4.09 3.58 -18.06
N GLU A 142 -4.68 4.64 -17.56
CA GLU A 142 -4.08 5.98 -17.49
C GLU A 142 -3.47 6.14 -16.10
N LEU A 143 -2.20 5.75 -15.94
CA LEU A 143 -1.51 5.67 -14.67
C LEU A 143 -0.53 6.82 -14.49
N ALA A 144 -0.21 7.14 -13.24
CA ALA A 144 0.83 8.10 -12.92
C ALA A 144 2.19 7.61 -13.45
N PRO A 145 2.97 8.48 -14.15
CA PRO A 145 4.27 8.10 -14.69
C PRO A 145 5.32 7.94 -13.59
N GLY A 146 6.33 7.12 -13.86
CA GLY A 146 7.49 6.94 -13.00
C GLY A 146 7.61 5.55 -12.42
N SER A 147 8.66 5.34 -11.64
CA SER A 147 8.94 4.10 -10.94
C SER A 147 8.97 4.33 -9.43
N LEU A 148 8.63 3.31 -8.66
CA LEU A 148 8.64 3.34 -7.20
C LEU A 148 10.08 3.54 -6.70
N PRO A 149 10.36 4.55 -5.88
CA PRO A 149 11.70 4.82 -5.35
C PRO A 149 12.14 3.79 -4.30
N ARG A 150 11.19 3.07 -3.70
CA ARG A 150 11.41 1.98 -2.75
C ARG A 150 10.57 0.76 -3.13
N ALA A 151 10.84 -0.38 -2.50
CA ALA A 151 9.96 -1.54 -2.58
C ALA A 151 8.58 -1.21 -1.98
N LYS A 152 7.52 -1.69 -2.62
CA LYS A 152 6.13 -1.51 -2.18
C LYS A 152 5.55 -2.86 -1.78
N THR A 153 5.07 -2.94 -0.55
CA THR A 153 4.37 -4.13 -0.05
C THR A 153 2.88 -3.98 -0.25
N LEU A 154 2.31 -4.91 -0.99
CA LEU A 154 0.87 -5.03 -1.21
C LEU A 154 0.35 -6.15 -0.31
N PHE A 155 -0.53 -5.82 0.63
CA PHE A 155 -1.16 -6.79 1.52
C PHE A 155 -2.56 -6.32 1.91
N GLY A 156 -3.56 -6.71 1.13
CA GLY A 156 -4.93 -6.24 1.29
C GLY A 156 -5.83 -6.64 0.14
N MET A 157 -7.03 -6.03 0.10
CA MET A 157 -7.96 -6.24 -1.00
C MET A 157 -7.43 -5.61 -2.28
N ASN A 158 -7.59 -6.31 -3.39
CA ASN A 158 -7.09 -5.82 -4.69
C ASN A 158 -7.71 -4.48 -5.07
N ARG A 159 -9.00 -4.30 -4.80
CA ARG A 159 -9.73 -3.04 -5.09
C ARG A 159 -9.07 -1.83 -4.42
N ASP A 160 -8.57 -1.97 -3.19
CA ASP A 160 -8.01 -0.85 -2.43
C ASP A 160 -6.73 -0.33 -3.12
N TYR A 161 -5.88 -1.23 -3.64
CA TYR A 161 -4.68 -0.85 -4.39
C TYR A 161 -4.98 -0.34 -5.81
N LEU A 162 -6.00 -0.90 -6.47
CA LEU A 162 -6.47 -0.40 -7.77
C LEU A 162 -7.08 1.00 -7.62
N HIS A 163 -7.88 1.23 -6.57
CA HIS A 163 -8.40 2.55 -6.20
C HIS A 163 -7.25 3.53 -5.94
N GLN A 164 -6.29 3.14 -5.10
CA GLN A 164 -5.11 3.97 -4.79
C GLN A 164 -4.34 4.35 -6.07
N ALA A 165 -4.18 3.42 -7.03
CA ALA A 165 -3.54 3.71 -8.30
C ALA A 165 -4.36 4.70 -9.13
N ALA A 166 -5.69 4.58 -9.15
CA ALA A 166 -6.60 5.50 -9.83
C ALA A 166 -6.52 6.91 -9.21
N VAL A 167 -6.62 7.03 -7.88
CA VAL A 167 -6.53 8.32 -7.17
C VAL A 167 -5.15 8.96 -7.37
N THR A 168 -4.07 8.16 -7.33
CA THR A 168 -2.71 8.66 -7.59
C THR A 168 -2.57 9.23 -9.00
N ALA A 169 -3.28 8.66 -9.98
CA ALA A 169 -3.33 9.17 -11.36
C ALA A 169 -4.31 10.33 -11.56
N GLY A 170 -5.06 10.73 -10.52
CA GLY A 170 -6.13 11.74 -10.62
C GLY A 170 -7.32 11.25 -11.45
N GLY A 171 -7.63 9.94 -11.39
CA GLY A 171 -8.63 9.28 -12.20
C GLY A 171 -9.63 8.45 -11.40
N LYS A 172 -10.39 7.63 -12.11
CA LYS A 172 -11.39 6.70 -11.56
C LYS A 172 -11.13 5.28 -12.02
N LEU A 173 -11.39 4.32 -11.11
CA LEU A 173 -11.42 2.89 -11.38
C LEU A 173 -12.84 2.46 -11.75
N TYR A 174 -13.01 1.67 -12.79
CA TYR A 174 -14.24 0.95 -13.07
C TYR A 174 -13.95 -0.39 -13.77
N VAL A 175 -14.87 -1.33 -13.63
CA VAL A 175 -14.80 -2.63 -14.31
C VAL A 175 -15.93 -2.73 -15.32
N GLU A 176 -15.61 -3.11 -16.56
CA GLU A 176 -16.61 -3.34 -17.60
C GLU A 176 -16.37 -4.67 -18.32
N ASN A 177 -17.30 -5.62 -18.18
CA ASN A 177 -17.24 -6.97 -18.78
C ASN A 177 -15.98 -7.76 -18.42
N GLY A 178 -15.57 -7.71 -17.13
CA GLY A 178 -14.36 -8.38 -16.62
C GLY A 178 -13.06 -7.66 -16.94
N VAL A 179 -13.13 -6.44 -17.45
CA VAL A 179 -11.98 -5.61 -17.80
C VAL A 179 -11.87 -4.45 -16.82
N ALA A 180 -10.77 -4.37 -16.07
CA ALA A 180 -10.48 -3.27 -15.16
C ALA A 180 -9.89 -2.09 -15.93
N ASN A 181 -10.44 -0.89 -15.71
CA ASN A 181 -10.03 0.34 -16.37
C ASN A 181 -9.71 1.40 -15.31
N ILE A 182 -8.63 2.13 -15.52
CA ILE A 182 -8.28 3.34 -14.77
C ILE A 182 -8.19 4.48 -15.78
N VAL A 183 -9.07 5.45 -15.65
CA VAL A 183 -9.20 6.54 -16.61
C VAL A 183 -9.14 7.89 -15.93
N SER A 184 -8.50 8.86 -16.57
CA SER A 184 -8.41 10.22 -16.06
C SER A 184 -9.79 10.86 -15.89
N ALA A 185 -9.92 11.73 -14.93
CA ALA A 185 -11.10 12.58 -14.78
C ALA A 185 -11.28 13.50 -16.00
N SER A 186 -10.21 13.81 -16.74
CA SER A 186 -10.26 14.63 -17.95
C SER A 186 -10.63 13.79 -19.18
N PHE A 187 -11.49 14.33 -20.02
CA PHE A 187 -12.09 13.69 -21.21
C PHE A 187 -11.17 13.43 -22.41
N ALA A 188 -9.92 13.82 -22.39
CA ALA A 188 -9.13 14.05 -23.59
C ALA A 188 -8.96 12.80 -24.49
N SER A 189 -9.04 11.60 -23.93
CA SER A 189 -8.74 10.35 -24.65
C SER A 189 -9.96 9.53 -25.09
N ALA A 190 -11.17 9.90 -24.67
CA ALA A 190 -12.36 9.11 -24.96
C ALA A 190 -12.79 9.23 -26.43
N ALA A 191 -12.99 8.10 -27.11
CA ALA A 191 -13.49 8.07 -28.49
C ALA A 191 -14.99 8.37 -28.56
N LEU A 192 -15.44 9.05 -29.63
CA LEU A 192 -16.87 9.24 -29.91
C LEU A 192 -17.49 7.90 -30.34
N CYS A 193 -18.43 7.37 -29.54
CA CYS A 193 -19.03 6.06 -29.77
C CYS A 193 -20.38 6.12 -30.49
N ALA A 194 -21.13 7.22 -30.35
CA ALA A 194 -22.43 7.38 -30.95
C ALA A 194 -22.79 8.84 -31.16
N ASP A 195 -23.67 9.07 -32.15
CA ASP A 195 -24.32 10.35 -32.43
C ASP A 195 -25.83 10.10 -32.30
N LEU A 196 -26.43 10.60 -31.22
CA LEU A 196 -27.82 10.37 -30.86
C LEU A 196 -28.68 11.54 -31.32
N ARG A 197 -29.50 11.27 -32.34
CA ARG A 197 -30.48 12.18 -32.93
C ARG A 197 -31.81 11.45 -33.07
N PRO A 198 -32.91 12.17 -33.30
CA PRO A 198 -34.22 11.54 -33.57
C PRO A 198 -34.19 10.51 -34.71
N ASP A 199 -33.38 10.74 -35.74
CA ASP A 199 -33.23 9.85 -36.90
C ASP A 199 -32.21 8.71 -36.67
N THR A 200 -31.39 8.76 -35.60
CA THR A 200 -30.39 7.73 -35.27
C THR A 200 -30.73 6.91 -34.02
N GLY A 201 -31.92 7.14 -33.46
CA GLY A 201 -32.43 6.31 -32.38
C GLY A 201 -32.61 6.98 -31.03
N LEU A 202 -32.48 8.31 -30.93
CA LEU A 202 -32.88 9.05 -29.73
C LEU A 202 -34.40 8.92 -29.52
N ILE A 203 -34.83 8.62 -28.31
CA ILE A 203 -36.25 8.45 -27.92
C ILE A 203 -36.62 9.56 -26.97
N GLY A 204 -37.63 10.33 -27.30
CA GLY A 204 -38.11 11.45 -26.50
C GLY A 204 -37.16 12.64 -26.49
N THR A 205 -37.28 13.48 -25.47
CA THR A 205 -36.44 14.68 -25.28
C THR A 205 -35.43 14.44 -24.16
N PRO A 206 -34.14 14.71 -24.37
CA PRO A 206 -33.14 14.62 -23.32
C PRO A 206 -33.45 15.58 -22.16
N GLU A 207 -33.08 15.16 -20.93
CA GLU A 207 -33.25 15.95 -19.71
C GLU A 207 -31.88 16.42 -19.20
N GLN A 208 -31.77 17.71 -18.89
CA GLN A 208 -30.57 18.26 -18.27
C GLN A 208 -30.49 17.81 -16.79
N THR A 209 -29.36 17.31 -16.37
CA THR A 209 -29.07 16.91 -14.97
C THR A 209 -28.08 17.88 -14.32
N ASP A 210 -27.81 17.74 -13.04
CA ASP A 210 -26.86 18.60 -12.31
C ASP A 210 -25.45 18.60 -12.94
N TYR A 211 -25.05 17.52 -13.60
CA TYR A 211 -23.69 17.34 -14.14
C TYR A 211 -23.64 17.19 -15.66
N GLY A 212 -24.77 17.11 -16.33
CA GLY A 212 -24.80 16.90 -17.77
C GLY A 212 -26.21 16.65 -18.32
N VAL A 213 -26.43 15.49 -18.94
CA VAL A 213 -27.66 15.16 -19.60
C VAL A 213 -28.05 13.69 -19.42
N SER A 214 -29.35 13.42 -19.25
CA SER A 214 -29.94 12.09 -19.31
C SER A 214 -30.68 11.95 -20.65
N ALA A 215 -30.49 10.83 -21.34
CA ALA A 215 -31.13 10.56 -22.63
C ALA A 215 -31.52 9.08 -22.73
N LYS A 216 -32.67 8.85 -23.41
CA LYS A 216 -33.14 7.52 -23.77
C LYS A 216 -32.96 7.27 -25.25
N CYS A 217 -32.48 6.11 -25.63
CA CYS A 217 -32.28 5.75 -27.03
C CYS A 217 -32.59 4.27 -27.28
N LEU A 218 -32.74 3.92 -28.54
CA LEU A 218 -32.82 2.53 -28.97
C LEU A 218 -31.58 1.75 -28.47
N LEU A 219 -31.75 0.47 -28.14
CA LEU A 219 -30.66 -0.37 -27.62
C LEU A 219 -29.46 -0.33 -28.57
N ASN A 220 -28.32 0.13 -28.06
CA ASN A 220 -27.11 0.32 -28.83
C ASN A 220 -25.87 -0.24 -28.08
N PRO A 221 -25.32 -1.37 -28.50
CA PRO A 221 -24.14 -1.96 -27.85
C PRO A 221 -22.84 -1.18 -28.08
N CYS A 222 -22.83 -0.16 -28.93
CA CYS A 222 -21.67 0.72 -29.10
C CYS A 222 -21.51 1.72 -27.95
N LEU A 223 -22.56 1.97 -27.17
CA LEU A 223 -22.47 2.80 -25.98
C LEU A 223 -21.60 2.08 -24.95
N LYS A 224 -20.56 2.74 -24.48
CA LYS A 224 -19.60 2.22 -23.51
C LYS A 224 -19.38 3.25 -22.41
N LEU A 225 -19.09 2.77 -21.22
CA LEU A 225 -18.64 3.65 -20.14
C LEU A 225 -17.40 4.42 -20.57
N ASN A 226 -17.25 5.64 -20.08
CA ASN A 226 -16.16 6.57 -20.41
C ASN A 226 -16.06 6.99 -21.89
N ALA A 227 -16.92 6.49 -22.78
CA ALA A 227 -16.93 6.93 -24.18
C ALA A 227 -17.66 8.26 -24.33
N ARG A 228 -17.34 9.01 -25.38
CA ARG A 228 -18.06 10.23 -25.72
C ARG A 228 -19.28 9.93 -26.59
N VAL A 229 -20.36 10.59 -26.26
CA VAL A 229 -21.60 10.57 -27.05
C VAL A 229 -21.97 12.00 -27.46
N ARG A 230 -22.35 12.20 -28.72
CA ARG A 230 -22.97 13.44 -29.15
C ARG A 230 -24.48 13.29 -29.02
N ILE A 231 -25.12 14.26 -28.39
CA ILE A 231 -26.58 14.34 -28.29
C ILE A 231 -27.01 15.60 -29.01
N ASP A 232 -27.65 15.41 -30.14
CA ASP A 232 -28.17 16.48 -31.00
C ASP A 232 -29.71 16.48 -30.94
N SER A 233 -30.23 17.35 -30.09
CA SER A 233 -31.68 17.55 -29.90
C SER A 233 -32.00 19.03 -29.95
N GLU A 234 -33.05 19.38 -30.67
CA GLU A 234 -33.56 20.75 -30.74
C GLU A 234 -33.97 21.27 -29.34
N TYR A 235 -34.39 20.36 -28.49
CA TYR A 235 -34.85 20.70 -27.14
C TYR A 235 -34.15 19.81 -26.10
N VAL A 236 -33.66 20.42 -25.03
CA VAL A 236 -33.22 19.77 -23.81
C VAL A 236 -34.05 20.36 -22.67
N VAL A 237 -34.80 19.52 -21.96
CA VAL A 237 -35.65 19.96 -20.84
C VAL A 237 -34.77 20.08 -19.58
N PRO A 238 -34.71 21.26 -18.94
CA PRO A 238 -34.02 21.37 -17.68
C PRO A 238 -34.76 20.55 -16.60
N GLN A 239 -34.02 19.78 -15.82
CA GLN A 239 -34.56 19.10 -14.64
C GLN A 239 -35.08 20.17 -13.66
N GLU A 240 -36.17 19.86 -12.92
CA GLU A 240 -36.64 20.76 -11.87
C GLU A 240 -35.56 21.01 -10.85
N ALA A 241 -35.09 22.25 -10.75
CA ALA A 241 -34.00 22.61 -9.83
C ALA A 241 -34.42 22.35 -8.39
N ARG A 242 -33.70 21.47 -7.71
CA ARG A 242 -33.80 21.35 -6.25
C ARG A 242 -33.17 22.61 -5.63
N ARG A 243 -33.76 23.12 -4.55
CA ARG A 243 -33.27 24.32 -3.87
C ARG A 243 -31.79 24.16 -3.51
N GLY A 244 -30.92 24.97 -4.14
CA GLY A 244 -29.47 25.00 -3.85
C GLY A 244 -28.58 24.27 -4.86
N THR A 245 -29.12 23.66 -5.93
CA THR A 245 -28.34 23.09 -7.04
C THR A 245 -28.35 24.04 -8.22
N GLU A 246 -27.19 24.36 -8.78
CA GLU A 246 -27.04 25.04 -10.06
C GLU A 246 -26.83 23.98 -11.14
N LEU A 247 -27.66 24.00 -12.18
CA LEU A 247 -27.50 23.11 -13.32
C LEU A 247 -26.20 23.46 -14.08
N SER A 248 -25.43 22.47 -14.47
CA SER A 248 -24.21 22.69 -15.27
C SER A 248 -24.56 23.26 -16.64
N ALA A 249 -23.70 24.16 -17.15
CA ALA A 249 -23.87 24.67 -18.52
C ALA A 249 -23.73 23.53 -19.53
N LEU A 250 -24.67 23.47 -20.50
CA LEU A 250 -24.60 22.48 -21.58
C LEU A 250 -23.44 22.81 -22.52
N PRO A 251 -22.67 21.83 -23.00
CA PRO A 251 -21.60 22.05 -23.96
C PRO A 251 -22.18 22.46 -25.31
N THR A 252 -21.56 23.44 -25.96
CA THR A 252 -22.00 24.01 -27.26
C THR A 252 -21.88 23.04 -28.42
N ASP A 253 -21.03 22.00 -28.29
CA ASP A 253 -20.82 20.95 -29.30
C ASP A 253 -21.73 19.73 -29.10
N GLY A 254 -22.51 19.71 -28.01
CA GLY A 254 -23.41 18.61 -27.66
C GLY A 254 -22.70 17.31 -27.32
N VAL A 255 -21.39 17.36 -26.96
CA VAL A 255 -20.60 16.17 -26.68
C VAL A 255 -20.44 15.96 -25.16
N TYR A 256 -20.80 14.77 -24.69
CA TYR A 256 -20.79 14.38 -23.30
C TYR A 256 -20.00 13.08 -23.10
N ARG A 257 -19.55 12.80 -21.89
CA ARG A 257 -18.95 11.53 -21.48
C ARG A 257 -20.02 10.66 -20.80
N ILE A 258 -20.16 9.43 -21.24
CA ILE A 258 -21.10 8.49 -20.64
C ILE A 258 -20.58 8.06 -19.27
N SER A 259 -21.34 8.37 -18.22
CA SER A 259 -21.04 7.96 -16.83
C SER A 259 -21.89 6.76 -16.38
N ARG A 260 -23.13 6.65 -16.88
CA ARG A 260 -24.02 5.53 -16.57
C ARG A 260 -24.79 5.06 -17.81
N ILE A 261 -25.04 3.74 -17.84
CA ILE A 261 -25.86 3.12 -18.90
C ILE A 261 -26.80 2.11 -18.24
N ASN A 262 -28.07 2.23 -18.53
CA ASN A 262 -29.07 1.22 -18.18
C ASN A 262 -29.63 0.61 -19.46
N TYR A 263 -29.32 -0.68 -19.73
CA TYR A 263 -29.90 -1.41 -20.84
C TYR A 263 -31.12 -2.17 -20.35
N ARG A 264 -32.24 -2.02 -21.05
CA ARG A 264 -33.47 -2.75 -20.80
C ARG A 264 -33.91 -3.48 -22.04
N GLY A 265 -34.16 -4.80 -21.90
CA GLY A 265 -34.62 -5.61 -23.00
C GLY A 265 -35.51 -6.76 -22.59
N ASP A 266 -36.57 -6.96 -23.34
CA ASP A 266 -37.39 -8.17 -23.32
C ASP A 266 -37.41 -8.74 -24.75
N THR A 267 -36.91 -9.97 -24.90
CA THR A 267 -36.77 -10.60 -26.22
C THR A 267 -38.12 -10.91 -26.91
N ARG A 268 -39.23 -10.86 -26.17
CA ARG A 268 -40.59 -11.09 -26.65
C ARG A 268 -41.55 -9.95 -26.28
N GLY A 269 -41.11 -8.96 -25.48
CA GLY A 269 -41.89 -7.80 -25.06
C GLY A 269 -41.53 -6.52 -25.82
N GLU A 270 -41.97 -5.39 -25.31
CA GLU A 270 -41.78 -4.09 -25.96
C GLU A 270 -40.47 -3.39 -25.60
N GLU A 271 -39.92 -3.68 -24.40
CA GLU A 271 -38.71 -3.06 -23.91
C GLU A 271 -37.49 -3.46 -24.73
N TRP A 272 -36.82 -2.48 -25.37
CA TRP A 272 -35.59 -2.66 -26.12
C TRP A 272 -34.88 -1.33 -26.32
N TYR A 273 -34.31 -0.78 -25.23
CA TYR A 273 -33.76 0.56 -25.21
C TYR A 273 -32.60 0.67 -24.20
N CYS A 274 -31.88 1.80 -24.29
CA CYS A 274 -30.91 2.24 -23.31
C CYS A 274 -31.32 3.57 -22.72
N GLU A 275 -31.05 3.76 -21.43
CA GLU A 275 -31.04 5.04 -20.74
C GLU A 275 -29.61 5.36 -20.38
N ILE A 276 -29.13 6.53 -20.71
CA ILE A 276 -27.76 6.97 -20.44
C ILE A 276 -27.79 8.24 -19.59
N GLU A 277 -26.84 8.33 -18.66
CA GLU A 277 -26.44 9.59 -18.05
C GLU A 277 -25.05 9.94 -18.58
N ALA A 278 -24.90 11.17 -19.04
CA ALA A 278 -23.66 11.62 -19.64
C ALA A 278 -23.27 12.99 -19.08
N GLU A 279 -22.03 13.12 -18.66
CA GLU A 279 -21.48 14.27 -17.95
C GLU A 279 -20.83 15.27 -18.90
N ASN A 280 -20.88 16.55 -18.52
CA ASN A 280 -20.11 17.60 -19.17
C ASN A 280 -18.63 17.52 -18.74
N ALA A 281 -17.71 17.84 -19.66
CA ALA A 281 -16.27 17.89 -19.43
C ALA A 281 -15.83 18.80 -18.25
N ALA A 282 -16.65 19.78 -17.89
CA ALA A 282 -16.35 20.73 -16.81
C ALA A 282 -16.83 20.25 -15.40
N ALA A 283 -17.62 19.19 -15.33
CA ALA A 283 -18.13 18.66 -14.07
C ALA A 283 -17.09 17.74 -13.41
N THR A 284 -16.15 18.33 -12.67
CA THR A 284 -15.20 17.58 -11.85
C THR A 284 -15.80 17.43 -10.45
N GLU A 285 -16.40 16.29 -10.15
CA GLU A 285 -16.72 15.94 -8.76
C GLU A 285 -15.49 15.40 -8.06
N SER A 286 -15.09 16.05 -6.97
CA SER A 286 -14.35 15.40 -5.91
C SER A 286 -15.37 14.75 -4.97
N ARG A 287 -15.70 13.48 -5.17
CA ARG A 287 -16.27 12.66 -4.10
C ARG A 287 -15.11 12.23 -3.21
N ASP A 288 -15.09 12.74 -1.99
CA ASP A 288 -14.32 12.15 -0.91
C ASP A 288 -14.99 10.81 -0.55
N ASP A 289 -14.57 9.74 -1.20
CA ASP A 289 -14.92 8.40 -0.77
C ASP A 289 -14.10 8.10 0.49
N GLU A 290 -14.76 8.15 1.64
CA GLU A 290 -14.29 7.55 2.88
C GLU A 290 -14.23 6.01 2.69
N THR A 291 -13.26 5.54 1.95
CA THR A 291 -12.82 4.14 2.08
C THR A 291 -12.20 4.01 3.45
N GLY A 292 -12.78 3.19 4.31
CA GLY A 292 -12.25 2.90 5.64
C GLY A 292 -10.90 2.21 5.53
N ASP A 293 -9.84 2.98 5.29
CA ASP A 293 -8.47 2.52 5.26
C ASP A 293 -8.14 1.83 6.59
N LYS A 294 -7.59 0.62 6.52
CA LYS A 294 -7.05 -0.04 7.69
C LYS A 294 -5.90 0.80 8.24
N ILE A 295 -6.06 1.32 9.45
CA ILE A 295 -5.05 2.15 10.10
C ILE A 295 -3.96 1.25 10.68
N HIS A 296 -2.85 1.09 9.99
CA HIS A 296 -1.67 0.41 10.51
C HIS A 296 -0.81 1.41 11.29
N CYS A 297 -0.67 1.21 12.61
CA CYS A 297 0.12 2.10 13.46
C CYS A 297 1.54 1.58 13.67
N ALA A 298 1.69 0.38 14.23
CA ALA A 298 2.98 -0.24 14.48
C ALA A 298 2.84 -1.75 14.71
N LEU A 299 3.82 -2.52 14.26
CA LEU A 299 3.91 -3.97 14.48
C LEU A 299 5.33 -4.40 14.82
N PRO A 300 5.52 -5.39 15.73
CA PRO A 300 6.82 -5.99 15.96
C PRO A 300 7.29 -6.75 14.72
N GLY A 301 8.60 -6.73 14.47
CA GLY A 301 9.21 -7.40 13.33
C GLY A 301 10.56 -8.02 13.67
N VAL A 302 11.03 -8.87 12.77
CA VAL A 302 12.34 -9.52 12.81
C VAL A 302 13.10 -9.14 11.55
N ILE A 303 14.33 -8.67 11.72
CA ILE A 303 15.19 -8.25 10.61
C ILE A 303 15.71 -9.49 9.87
N GLU A 304 15.49 -9.53 8.57
CA GLU A 304 15.99 -10.57 7.65
C GLU A 304 17.30 -10.19 6.98
N ALA A 305 17.50 -8.92 6.69
CA ALA A 305 18.71 -8.37 6.08
C ALA A 305 18.89 -6.89 6.43
N PHE A 306 20.13 -6.41 6.40
CA PHE A 306 20.50 -5.00 6.54
C PHE A 306 21.39 -4.58 5.37
N ASP A 307 21.05 -3.48 4.73
CA ASP A 307 21.86 -2.83 3.71
C ASP A 307 22.56 -1.62 4.34
N GLU A 308 23.91 -1.72 4.50
CA GLU A 308 24.73 -0.65 5.09
C GLU A 308 24.80 0.61 4.21
N ASN A 309 24.72 0.46 2.88
CA ASN A 309 24.84 1.57 1.95
C ASN A 309 23.59 2.43 1.94
N GLU A 310 22.41 1.79 1.88
CA GLU A 310 21.12 2.47 1.88
C GLU A 310 20.62 2.73 3.32
N GLN A 311 21.24 2.14 4.35
CA GLN A 311 20.81 2.20 5.76
C GLN A 311 19.38 1.74 5.97
N THR A 312 18.98 0.67 5.27
CA THR A 312 17.65 0.08 5.29
C THR A 312 17.69 -1.37 5.71
N VAL A 313 16.56 -1.88 6.20
CA VAL A 313 16.38 -3.28 6.56
C VAL A 313 15.26 -3.93 5.76
N SER A 314 15.38 -5.25 5.58
CA SER A 314 14.24 -6.09 5.20
C SER A 314 13.66 -6.68 6.48
N VAL A 315 12.36 -6.53 6.71
CA VAL A 315 11.68 -6.92 7.96
C VAL A 315 10.54 -7.87 7.67
N ARG A 316 10.52 -8.99 8.39
CA ARG A 316 9.36 -9.88 8.50
C ARG A 316 8.55 -9.46 9.73
N LEU A 317 7.31 -9.08 9.53
CA LEU A 317 6.42 -8.75 10.65
C LEU A 317 6.11 -10.00 11.46
N ALA A 318 6.08 -9.86 12.79
CA ALA A 318 5.94 -10.98 13.73
C ALA A 318 4.48 -11.33 14.06
N VAL A 319 3.53 -10.67 13.41
CA VAL A 319 2.09 -10.88 13.59
C VAL A 319 1.49 -11.28 12.24
N ARG A 320 0.65 -12.32 12.24
CA ARG A 320 -0.15 -12.72 11.07
C ARG A 320 -1.47 -11.96 11.07
N GLU A 321 -1.98 -11.65 9.89
CA GLU A 321 -3.27 -11.00 9.75
C GLU A 321 -4.36 -12.04 9.47
N LYS A 322 -5.53 -11.84 10.10
CA LYS A 322 -6.73 -12.63 9.83
C LYS A 322 -7.46 -12.03 8.63
N VAL A 323 -7.49 -12.78 7.55
CA VAL A 323 -8.17 -12.41 6.32
C VAL A 323 -9.39 -13.29 6.15
N ARG A 324 -10.51 -12.70 5.74
CA ARG A 324 -11.73 -13.44 5.43
C ARG A 324 -11.42 -14.41 4.27
N ASP A 325 -11.87 -15.65 4.37
CA ASP A 325 -11.69 -16.60 3.29
C ASP A 325 -12.57 -16.26 2.07
N GLU A 326 -12.27 -16.87 0.93
CA GLU A 326 -12.96 -16.61 -0.34
C GLU A 326 -14.45 -17.05 -0.31
N THR A 327 -14.82 -17.93 0.61
CA THR A 327 -16.21 -18.38 0.80
C THR A 327 -17.03 -17.43 1.67
N GLY A 328 -16.35 -16.54 2.39
CA GLY A 328 -16.97 -15.58 3.30
C GLY A 328 -17.41 -16.15 4.65
N ASP A 329 -17.22 -17.44 4.90
CA ASP A 329 -17.72 -18.14 6.09
C ASP A 329 -16.68 -18.25 7.22
N GLY A 330 -15.41 -17.95 6.93
CA GLY A 330 -14.31 -18.11 7.87
C GLY A 330 -13.22 -17.06 7.75
N TYR A 331 -12.19 -17.22 8.61
CA TYR A 331 -10.98 -16.40 8.57
C TYR A 331 -9.74 -17.30 8.47
N THR A 332 -8.83 -16.97 7.59
CA THR A 332 -7.50 -17.60 7.49
C THR A 332 -6.41 -16.65 7.97
N GLU A 333 -5.38 -17.20 8.63
CA GLU A 333 -4.21 -16.41 9.02
C GLU A 333 -3.20 -16.37 7.87
N LYS A 334 -2.90 -15.16 7.37
CA LYS A 334 -1.91 -14.93 6.32
C LYS A 334 -0.69 -14.22 6.90
N GLU A 335 0.49 -14.63 6.44
CA GLU A 335 1.74 -13.91 6.73
C GLU A 335 1.81 -12.68 5.83
N ILE A 336 2.15 -11.54 6.45
CA ILE A 336 2.41 -10.30 5.71
C ILE A 336 3.75 -10.48 4.96
N PRO A 337 3.85 -10.12 3.69
CA PRO A 337 5.08 -10.19 2.93
C PRO A 337 6.23 -9.45 3.62
N VAL A 338 7.47 -9.88 3.34
CA VAL A 338 8.66 -9.22 3.90
C VAL A 338 8.71 -7.78 3.41
N LEU A 339 8.71 -6.82 4.34
CA LEU A 339 8.88 -5.42 4.05
C LEU A 339 10.33 -5.17 3.62
N GLN A 340 10.55 -4.52 2.50
CA GLN A 340 11.88 -4.23 1.98
C GLN A 340 12.16 -2.73 1.96
N ASN A 341 13.44 -2.37 2.01
CA ASN A 341 13.91 -0.98 2.02
C ASN A 341 13.30 -0.13 3.15
N VAL A 342 13.07 -0.73 4.30
CA VAL A 342 12.53 -0.05 5.49
C VAL A 342 13.65 0.79 6.12
N PRO A 343 13.50 2.13 6.22
CA PRO A 343 14.47 2.98 6.90
C PRO A 343 14.66 2.59 8.36
N VAL A 344 15.90 2.65 8.85
CA VAL A 344 16.21 2.37 10.26
C VAL A 344 16.31 3.67 11.05
N TYR A 345 15.64 3.72 12.17
CA TYR A 345 15.80 4.80 13.15
C TYR A 345 17.04 4.57 14.00
N PHE A 346 17.98 5.51 13.93
CA PHE A 346 19.11 5.65 14.86
C PHE A 346 18.95 6.93 15.67
N PRO A 347 19.22 6.93 17.00
CA PRO A 347 19.31 8.17 17.77
C PRO A 347 20.39 9.08 17.17
N ARG A 348 19.97 10.21 16.58
CA ARG A 348 20.84 11.11 15.83
C ARG A 348 20.41 12.56 16.00
N ALA A 349 21.36 13.41 16.35
CA ALA A 349 21.16 14.86 16.41
C ALA A 349 22.51 15.61 16.38
N GLY A 350 22.53 16.85 15.86
CA GLY A 350 23.69 17.74 15.92
C GLY A 350 24.98 17.18 15.29
N GLY A 351 24.85 16.29 14.29
CA GLY A 351 25.99 15.61 13.66
C GLY A 351 26.50 14.38 14.41
N TRP A 352 25.86 13.97 15.49
CA TRP A 352 26.20 12.77 16.27
C TRP A 352 25.15 11.68 16.06
N SER A 353 25.60 10.42 16.02
CA SER A 353 24.74 9.24 15.88
C SER A 353 25.17 8.14 16.84
N LEU A 354 24.20 7.41 17.43
CA LEU A 354 24.45 6.21 18.19
C LEU A 354 24.15 5.00 17.27
N LEU A 355 25.19 4.28 16.89
CA LEU A 355 25.11 3.18 15.93
C LEU A 355 25.28 1.84 16.65
N PHE A 356 24.45 0.87 16.28
CA PHE A 356 24.53 -0.52 16.71
C PHE A 356 24.78 -1.43 15.52
N PRO A 357 25.51 -2.55 15.67
CA PRO A 357 25.62 -3.56 14.62
C PRO A 357 24.27 -4.27 14.46
N ILE A 358 23.66 -4.16 13.27
CA ILE A 358 22.40 -4.80 12.94
C ILE A 358 22.66 -6.16 12.31
N LYS A 359 21.99 -7.20 12.79
CA LYS A 359 22.13 -8.57 12.30
C LYS A 359 20.79 -9.19 11.96
N LYS A 360 20.83 -10.13 11.01
CA LYS A 360 19.67 -11.01 10.76
C LYS A 360 19.20 -11.65 12.06
N GLY A 361 17.91 -11.57 12.31
CA GLY A 361 17.28 -12.08 13.49
C GLY A 361 17.12 -11.06 14.62
N ASP A 362 17.66 -9.85 14.53
CA ASP A 362 17.37 -8.79 15.50
C ASP A 362 15.90 -8.39 15.40
N GLU A 363 15.31 -8.07 16.55
CA GLU A 363 13.92 -7.66 16.65
C GLU A 363 13.81 -6.14 16.58
N CYS A 364 12.74 -5.65 16.00
CA CYS A 364 12.45 -4.22 15.87
C CYS A 364 10.95 -3.95 16.00
N LEU A 365 10.58 -2.70 16.16
CA LEU A 365 9.23 -2.21 16.00
C LEU A 365 9.16 -1.43 14.69
N VAL A 366 8.29 -1.84 13.77
CA VAL A 366 8.01 -1.06 12.56
C VAL A 366 6.83 -0.14 12.85
N VAL A 367 7.06 1.16 12.75
CA VAL A 367 6.04 2.21 12.89
C VAL A 367 5.69 2.69 11.48
N PHE A 368 4.41 2.72 11.15
CA PHE A 368 3.91 3.14 9.84
C PHE A 368 3.55 4.62 9.88
N CYS A 369 4.05 5.36 8.89
CA CYS A 369 3.79 6.80 8.79
C CYS A 369 2.36 7.07 8.32
N ASP A 370 1.81 8.21 8.73
CA ASP A 370 0.46 8.64 8.37
C ASP A 370 0.28 8.83 6.85
N ARG A 371 1.35 9.20 6.15
CA ARG A 371 1.34 9.47 4.71
C ARG A 371 2.56 8.86 4.02
N CYS A 372 2.49 8.78 2.69
CA CYS A 372 3.60 8.34 1.84
C CYS A 372 4.87 9.16 2.10
N ILE A 373 5.96 8.47 2.46
CA ILE A 373 7.27 9.09 2.79
C ILE A 373 8.29 9.02 1.65
N ASP A 374 7.95 8.48 0.50
CA ASP A 374 8.90 8.23 -0.60
C ASP A 374 9.62 9.50 -1.08
N GLY A 375 8.89 10.60 -1.23
CA GLY A 375 9.47 11.88 -1.63
C GLY A 375 10.47 12.41 -0.60
N TRP A 376 10.11 12.35 0.68
CA TRP A 376 11.00 12.72 1.78
C TRP A 376 12.20 11.79 1.87
N TRP A 377 12.00 10.49 1.75
CA TRP A 377 13.08 9.51 1.79
C TRP A 377 14.13 9.76 0.71
N GLN A 378 13.69 10.04 -0.51
CA GLN A 378 14.57 10.25 -1.65
C GLN A 378 15.32 11.59 -1.63
N SER A 379 14.64 12.68 -1.22
CA SER A 379 15.13 14.05 -1.42
C SER A 379 15.33 14.84 -0.11
N GLY A 380 14.80 14.37 1.01
CA GLY A 380 14.78 15.11 2.27
C GLY A 380 13.89 16.35 2.21
N GLY A 381 13.88 17.14 3.31
CA GLY A 381 13.11 18.40 3.40
C GLY A 381 11.60 18.19 3.36
N VAL A 382 10.85 19.23 2.98
CA VAL A 382 9.39 19.19 2.82
C VAL A 382 9.07 18.78 1.38
N GLN A 383 8.34 17.69 1.20
CA GLN A 383 7.99 17.12 -0.10
C GLN A 383 6.48 16.88 -0.21
N SER A 384 5.98 16.85 -1.44
CA SER A 384 4.64 16.36 -1.74
C SER A 384 4.59 14.84 -1.68
N GLN A 385 3.43 14.27 -1.41
CA GLN A 385 3.23 12.82 -1.48
C GLN A 385 3.44 12.33 -2.92
N ALA A 386 4.20 11.24 -3.06
CA ALA A 386 4.39 10.58 -4.35
C ALA A 386 3.20 9.70 -4.72
N GLU A 387 2.51 9.14 -3.72
CA GLU A 387 1.31 8.32 -3.87
C GLU A 387 0.27 8.71 -2.82
N SER A 388 -1.00 8.55 -3.17
CA SER A 388 -2.13 8.77 -2.27
C SER A 388 -2.36 7.53 -1.40
N ARG A 389 -1.50 7.31 -0.41
CA ARG A 389 -1.64 6.22 0.57
C ARG A 389 -1.48 6.74 1.99
N SER A 390 -2.11 6.06 2.94
CA SER A 390 -2.14 6.40 4.35
C SER A 390 -1.97 5.14 5.19
N HIS A 391 -1.14 5.21 6.25
CA HIS A 391 -0.89 4.10 7.17
C HIS A 391 -0.51 2.77 6.47
N ASP A 392 0.19 2.87 5.33
CA ASP A 392 0.52 1.73 4.47
C ASP A 392 1.77 0.99 4.99
N TYR A 393 1.82 -0.32 4.76
CA TYR A 393 2.99 -1.15 5.09
C TYR A 393 4.29 -0.68 4.44
N SER A 394 4.20 -0.01 3.30
CA SER A 394 5.36 0.52 2.56
C SER A 394 5.97 1.75 3.22
N ASP A 395 5.26 2.42 4.13
CA ASP A 395 5.72 3.64 4.81
C ASP A 395 6.22 3.36 6.23
N GLY A 396 6.74 2.15 6.45
CA GLY A 396 7.32 1.73 7.71
C GLY A 396 8.69 2.33 7.99
N VAL A 397 8.97 2.60 9.27
CA VAL A 397 10.29 2.92 9.82
C VAL A 397 10.61 1.94 10.94
N ALA A 398 11.75 1.26 10.87
CA ALA A 398 12.17 0.26 11.85
C ALA A 398 12.88 0.92 13.04
N LEU A 399 12.29 0.82 14.23
CA LEU A 399 12.88 1.24 15.49
C LEU A 399 13.57 0.04 16.14
N LEU A 400 14.88 0.11 16.33
CA LEU A 400 15.65 -0.90 17.03
C LEU A 400 15.38 -0.82 18.54
N GLY A 401 15.45 -1.95 19.23
CA GLY A 401 15.45 -1.99 20.68
C GLY A 401 14.36 -2.78 21.38
N PRO A 402 13.09 -2.87 20.92
CA PRO A 402 12.14 -3.80 21.51
C PRO A 402 12.56 -5.26 21.24
N TRP A 403 12.29 -6.14 22.20
CA TRP A 403 12.57 -7.57 22.08
C TRP A 403 11.51 -8.41 22.77
N SER A 404 11.36 -9.62 22.28
CA SER A 404 10.49 -10.61 22.88
C SER A 404 11.11 -11.23 24.14
N GLN A 405 10.31 -11.86 25.01
CA GLN A 405 10.79 -12.50 26.25
C GLN A 405 11.92 -13.51 26.03
N PRO A 406 11.94 -14.36 25.00
CA PRO A 406 13.06 -15.25 24.73
C PRO A 406 14.38 -14.52 24.44
N ARG A 407 14.32 -13.27 24.00
CA ARG A 407 15.48 -12.45 23.59
C ARG A 407 15.82 -11.31 24.55
N LYS A 408 15.30 -11.36 25.79
CA LYS A 408 15.58 -10.36 26.81
C LYS A 408 17.08 -10.20 27.06
N ILE A 409 17.50 -8.96 27.37
CA ILE A 409 18.88 -8.64 27.76
C ILE A 409 19.31 -9.48 28.96
N LYS A 410 20.46 -10.17 28.85
CA LYS A 410 21.02 -11.01 29.88
C LYS A 410 21.94 -10.25 30.83
N ALA A 411 22.45 -9.11 30.40
CA ALA A 411 23.28 -8.25 31.22
C ALA A 411 22.54 -7.77 32.48
N LYS A 412 23.27 -7.61 33.56
CA LYS A 412 22.73 -7.10 34.83
C LYS A 412 22.29 -5.62 34.65
N TRP A 413 21.09 -5.33 35.05
CA TRP A 413 20.56 -3.96 35.03
C TRP A 413 21.25 -3.04 36.04
N PRO A 414 21.64 -1.81 35.68
CA PRO A 414 22.15 -0.85 36.63
C PRO A 414 21.06 -0.46 37.63
N LYS A 415 21.41 -0.36 38.91
CA LYS A 415 20.45 0.09 39.93
C LYS A 415 20.30 1.60 39.97
N ASN A 416 21.41 2.32 39.77
CA ASN A 416 21.49 3.77 39.82
C ASN A 416 22.41 4.26 38.70
N GLY A 417 21.88 4.78 37.62
CA GLY A 417 22.67 5.28 36.50
C GLY A 417 22.24 4.73 35.14
N ALA A 418 22.98 5.07 34.11
CA ALA A 418 22.79 4.61 32.74
C ALA A 418 23.96 3.73 32.29
N ARG A 419 23.68 2.68 31.53
CA ARG A 419 24.70 1.73 31.07
C ARG A 419 24.54 1.46 29.57
N LEU A 420 25.64 1.58 28.83
CA LEU A 420 25.81 1.03 27.50
C LEU A 420 26.51 -0.32 27.65
N THR A 421 25.88 -1.43 27.27
CA THR A 421 26.41 -2.78 27.57
C THR A 421 26.22 -3.72 26.40
N LYS A 422 27.09 -4.70 26.27
CA LYS A 422 26.83 -5.89 25.47
C LYS A 422 25.76 -6.75 26.16
N ASP A 423 24.81 -7.33 25.42
CA ASP A 423 23.69 -8.12 25.95
C ASP A 423 24.12 -9.27 26.90
N SER A 424 25.27 -9.87 26.61
CA SER A 424 25.87 -10.93 27.47
C SER A 424 26.49 -10.38 28.75
N GLY A 425 26.61 -9.07 28.93
CA GLY A 425 27.45 -8.46 29.97
C GLY A 425 28.95 -8.52 29.61
N GLY A 426 29.81 -8.28 30.57
CA GLY A 426 31.27 -8.40 30.39
C GLY A 426 31.95 -7.16 29.81
N CYS A 427 31.33 -6.45 28.90
CA CYS A 427 31.82 -5.17 28.39
C CYS A 427 30.73 -4.12 28.51
N TYR A 428 31.00 -3.01 29.20
CA TYR A 428 30.06 -1.93 29.39
C TYR A 428 30.72 -0.61 29.80
N ILE A 429 30.00 0.49 29.54
CA ILE A 429 30.24 1.80 30.13
C ILE A 429 29.03 2.13 30.98
N GLU A 430 29.24 2.39 32.28
CA GLU A 430 28.16 2.79 33.21
C GLU A 430 28.49 4.15 33.83
N VAL A 431 27.53 5.04 33.73
CA VAL A 431 27.55 6.37 34.37
C VAL A 431 26.63 6.27 35.58
N GLY A 432 27.23 6.17 36.76
CA GLY A 432 26.52 6.13 38.04
C GLY A 432 26.58 7.45 38.80
N SER A 433 26.08 7.44 40.03
CA SER A 433 26.14 8.58 40.96
C SER A 433 27.59 8.82 41.43
N GLY A 434 28.30 9.69 40.73
CA GLY A 434 29.65 10.12 41.08
C GLY A 434 30.79 9.26 40.48
N THR A 435 30.46 8.21 39.69
CA THR A 435 31.47 7.36 39.05
C THR A 435 31.10 7.04 37.61
N VAL A 436 32.13 6.94 36.76
CA VAL A 436 32.02 6.32 35.44
C VAL A 436 32.85 5.03 35.47
N THR A 437 32.20 3.90 35.20
CA THR A 437 32.84 2.59 35.13
C THR A 437 32.97 2.12 33.70
N ILE A 438 34.17 1.75 33.28
CA ILE A 438 34.46 1.10 32.02
C ILE A 438 34.90 -0.31 32.33
N ALA A 439 34.15 -1.31 31.91
CA ALA A 439 34.49 -2.73 32.08
C ALA A 439 34.85 -3.31 30.71
N GLY A 440 35.98 -3.98 30.63
CA GLY A 440 36.62 -4.47 29.40
C GLY A 440 37.87 -3.66 29.07
N ASP A 441 38.52 -4.02 27.97
CA ASP A 441 39.72 -3.32 27.51
C ASP A 441 39.37 -1.93 27.01
N CYS A 442 40.13 -0.92 27.43
CA CYS A 442 39.97 0.46 27.01
C CYS A 442 41.16 0.90 26.16
N VAL A 443 40.89 1.27 24.91
CA VAL A 443 41.92 1.82 24.00
C VAL A 443 41.62 3.30 23.75
N ILE A 444 42.60 4.15 24.13
CA ILE A 444 42.52 5.60 23.93
C ILE A 444 43.53 5.98 22.85
N THR A 445 43.06 6.38 21.67
CA THR A 445 43.92 6.77 20.54
C THR A 445 44.35 8.23 20.56
N GLY A 446 43.82 9.01 21.47
CA GLY A 446 44.13 10.41 21.71
C GLY A 446 44.76 10.66 23.09
N SER A 447 44.62 11.87 23.61
CA SER A 447 45.16 12.24 24.92
C SER A 447 44.16 11.88 26.05
N LEU A 448 44.62 11.32 27.14
CA LEU A 448 43.87 11.16 28.38
C LEU A 448 44.31 12.27 29.35
N THR A 449 43.39 13.16 29.74
CA THR A 449 43.62 14.12 30.81
C THR A 449 42.75 13.75 32.00
N ALA A 450 43.38 13.37 33.08
CA ALA A 450 42.71 13.03 34.33
C ALA A 450 43.15 13.98 35.43
N GLY A 451 42.24 14.37 36.33
CA GLY A 451 42.56 15.11 37.53
C GLY A 451 42.72 16.62 37.37
N LYS A 452 42.06 17.29 36.45
CA LYS A 452 41.96 18.75 36.41
C LYS A 452 40.81 19.24 37.30
N GLY A 453 40.98 19.18 38.59
CA GLY A 453 39.91 19.51 39.52
C GLY A 453 40.37 19.95 40.90
N GLY A 454 41.49 20.60 41.00
CA GLY A 454 41.87 21.29 42.20
C GLY A 454 41.48 22.77 42.13
N GLY A 455 40.34 23.14 42.69
CA GLY A 455 40.21 24.52 43.20
C GLY A 455 41.13 24.62 44.42
N GLU A 456 41.67 25.85 44.68
CA GLU A 456 42.52 26.11 45.84
C GLU A 456 42.01 25.40 47.11
N GLY A 457 42.86 24.54 47.70
CA GLY A 457 42.61 23.85 48.96
C GLY A 457 41.95 22.47 48.94
N LYS A 458 41.77 21.83 47.76
CA LYS A 458 41.34 20.44 47.72
C LYS A 458 42.51 19.50 47.45
N PRO A 459 42.63 18.35 48.16
CA PRO A 459 43.65 17.35 47.87
C PRO A 459 43.50 16.88 46.41
N GLY A 460 44.63 16.70 45.74
CA GLY A 460 44.69 16.22 44.37
C GLY A 460 43.99 14.88 44.18
N SER A 461 43.50 14.65 43.00
CA SER A 461 42.90 13.36 42.64
C SER A 461 43.95 12.21 42.75
N GLU A 462 43.58 11.19 43.44
CA GLU A 462 44.38 9.92 43.52
C GLU A 462 44.17 9.12 42.24
N HIS A 463 45.27 8.79 41.57
CA HIS A 463 45.25 7.91 40.38
C HIS A 463 45.85 6.55 40.83
N LYS A 464 45.02 5.51 40.88
CA LYS A 464 45.44 4.15 41.22
C LYS A 464 45.39 3.27 39.97
N PHE A 465 46.52 2.68 39.63
CA PHE A 465 46.64 1.63 38.64
C PHE A 465 46.85 0.31 39.36
N TYR A 466 45.92 -0.64 39.17
CA TYR A 466 46.01 -1.99 39.74
C TYR A 466 46.19 -2.96 38.57
N GLY A 467 47.17 -3.83 38.67
CA GLY A 467 47.46 -4.86 37.66
C GLY A 467 48.84 -5.49 37.88
N ASP A 468 49.08 -6.62 37.24
CA ASP A 468 50.35 -7.36 37.37
C ASP A 468 51.52 -6.61 36.70
N VAL A 469 51.25 -5.84 35.65
CA VAL A 469 52.24 -5.07 34.89
C VAL A 469 51.68 -3.74 34.45
N PHE A 470 52.40 -2.66 34.69
CA PHE A 470 52.22 -1.35 34.09
C PHE A 470 53.38 -1.07 33.14
N THR A 471 53.08 -0.94 31.82
CA THR A 471 54.11 -0.64 30.81
C THR A 471 53.79 0.72 30.15
N ALA A 472 54.74 1.65 30.20
CA ALA A 472 54.68 2.90 29.47
C ALA A 472 55.83 2.95 28.44
N GLN A 473 55.48 2.97 27.12
CA GLN A 473 56.44 3.18 26.03
C GLN A 473 56.29 4.62 25.52
N THR A 474 57.16 5.49 25.94
CA THR A 474 57.14 6.91 25.58
C THR A 474 58.52 7.39 25.16
N LYS A 475 58.60 8.43 24.34
CA LYS A 475 59.87 9.10 24.04
C LYS A 475 60.44 9.82 25.27
N GLU A 476 59.58 10.32 26.12
CA GLU A 476 59.90 11.02 27.34
C GLU A 476 58.81 10.82 28.38
N THR A 477 59.16 10.40 29.58
CA THR A 477 58.28 10.30 30.72
C THR A 477 58.69 11.32 31.75
N LYS A 478 57.80 12.29 32.08
CA LYS A 478 58.01 13.27 33.13
C LYS A 478 57.10 13.00 34.30
N LEU A 479 57.67 12.76 35.43
CA LEU A 479 56.99 12.72 36.71
C LEU A 479 57.33 14.02 37.45
N GLN A 480 56.36 14.91 37.62
CA GLN A 480 56.54 16.19 38.29
C GLN A 480 55.61 16.27 39.52
N SER A 481 56.16 16.47 40.68
CA SER A 481 55.44 16.62 41.93
C SER A 481 56.05 17.77 42.72
N GLU A 482 55.22 18.56 43.38
CA GLU A 482 55.64 19.67 44.28
C GLU A 482 56.12 19.13 45.61
N THR A 483 55.68 17.94 46.04
CA THR A 483 55.94 17.42 47.37
C THR A 483 56.87 16.17 47.37
N GLY A 484 57.12 15.60 46.24
CA GLY A 484 57.96 14.42 46.05
C GLY A 484 57.31 13.32 45.21
N VAL A 485 58.10 12.38 44.75
CA VAL A 485 57.69 11.15 44.07
C VAL A 485 58.21 10.00 44.91
N GLU A 486 57.27 9.18 45.45
CA GLU A 486 57.59 7.98 46.21
C GLU A 486 57.38 6.75 45.38
N ILE A 487 58.36 5.85 45.32
CA ILE A 487 58.30 4.60 44.59
C ILE A 487 58.58 3.45 45.56
N GLU A 488 57.50 2.78 46.01
CA GLU A 488 57.62 1.54 46.81
C GLU A 488 57.64 0.35 45.88
N THR A 489 58.78 -0.33 45.81
CA THR A 489 58.94 -1.54 44.99
C THR A 489 59.99 -2.45 45.61
N ALA A 490 59.86 -3.77 45.40
CA ALA A 490 60.86 -4.74 45.81
C ALA A 490 62.19 -4.55 45.04
N ALA A 491 62.14 -4.07 43.79
CA ALA A 491 63.28 -3.76 42.98
C ALA A 491 63.00 -2.60 42.01
N PHE A 492 63.80 -1.55 42.03
CA PHE A 492 63.76 -0.44 41.08
C PHE A 492 64.99 -0.54 40.16
N LYS A 493 64.76 -0.74 38.85
CA LYS A 493 65.84 -0.92 37.90
C LYS A 493 65.81 0.19 36.82
N ILE A 494 66.95 0.73 36.47
CA ILE A 494 67.18 1.60 35.32
C ILE A 494 68.17 0.90 34.39
N ASN A 495 67.75 0.66 33.13
CA ASN A 495 68.58 -0.06 32.14
C ASN A 495 69.09 -1.41 32.65
N ASP A 496 68.21 -2.25 33.17
CA ASP A 496 68.47 -3.56 33.76
C ASP A 496 69.38 -3.60 35.02
N LYS A 497 69.73 -2.44 35.55
CA LYS A 497 70.49 -2.33 36.81
C LYS A 497 69.57 -1.91 37.93
N GLU A 498 69.70 -2.57 39.06
CA GLU A 498 69.02 -2.14 40.29
C GLU A 498 69.52 -0.78 40.72
N PHE A 499 68.63 0.14 41.06
CA PHE A 499 69.00 1.50 41.45
C PHE A 499 69.88 1.54 42.70
N GLN A 500 69.77 0.55 43.58
CA GLN A 500 70.61 0.41 44.77
C GLN A 500 72.05 0.09 44.45
N ASP A 501 72.38 -0.47 43.31
CA ASP A 501 73.69 -0.89 42.90
C ASP A 501 74.48 0.16 42.09
N HIS A 502 73.90 1.33 41.78
CA HIS A 502 74.64 2.31 41.06
C HIS A 502 75.40 3.26 41.95
N ALA A 503 76.73 3.28 41.79
CA ALA A 503 77.62 4.19 42.46
C ALA A 503 77.92 5.44 41.62
N HIS A 504 77.92 6.61 42.24
CA HIS A 504 78.43 7.82 41.59
C HIS A 504 79.95 7.78 41.60
N ALA A 505 80.56 7.70 40.45
CA ALA A 505 82.00 7.77 40.32
C ALA A 505 82.50 9.16 40.83
N GLY A 506 83.25 9.12 41.99
CA GLY A 506 83.92 10.28 42.54
C GLY A 506 83.31 10.94 43.79
N ALA A 507 82.28 10.37 44.42
CA ALA A 507 81.71 10.93 45.64
C ALA A 507 82.05 10.07 46.84
N ASN A 508 82.87 10.59 47.72
CA ASN A 508 83.11 10.06 49.06
C ASN A 508 82.01 10.50 50.06
N ALA A 509 80.73 10.51 49.65
CA ALA A 509 79.60 10.86 50.52
C ALA A 509 78.74 9.60 50.75
N PRO A 510 78.31 9.32 51.96
CA PRO A 510 77.37 8.24 52.21
C PRO A 510 76.12 8.50 51.42
N VAL A 511 75.65 7.48 50.72
CA VAL A 511 74.33 7.55 50.02
C VAL A 511 73.30 7.79 51.08
N GLU A 512 72.81 9.01 51.19
CA GLU A 512 71.61 9.29 51.95
C GLU A 512 70.48 8.46 51.35
N LYS A 513 69.83 7.67 52.15
CA LYS A 513 68.65 6.94 51.74
C LYS A 513 67.64 7.88 51.22
N TRP A 514 67.34 7.80 49.91
CA TRP A 514 66.24 8.50 49.35
C TRP A 514 64.95 7.83 49.82
N TYR A 515 64.20 8.51 50.67
CA TYR A 515 62.89 8.14 51.15
C TYR A 515 61.81 8.62 50.19
#